data_5218b85c31049eca5f576ec6971e0a3c
#
_entry.id   5218b85c31049eca5f576ec6971e0a3c
#
_cell.length_a   1.000
_cell.length_b   1.000
_cell.length_c   1.000
_cell.angle_alpha   90.00
_cell.angle_beta   90.00
_cell.angle_gamma   90.00
#
_symmetry.space_group_name_H-M   'P 1'
#
loop_
_entity.id
_entity.type
_entity.pdbx_description
1 polymer ?
#
loop_
_entity_poly.entity_id
_entity_poly.type
_entity_poly.pdbx_seq_one_letter_code
_entity_poly.pdbx_strand_id
1 'polypeptide(L)'
;MEIKIPDDFKEFPLSDRELGSYKKIKICYDIINHSNEYYKIIIDSTGFSNVENEAVDELYLGLADFRIYENGILKNKQTGNLPYTRGTRKYPFPTNKELLQFKKKNELNFKDIYDIRIFHEISKRIITLAPKETRSFCLDITLPFYNSPADDGATLYFEVENDKRYDYQIHLNIPKQMIHRFSSIIGGSKKYKIFTGEIVSNKVPFILKR
;
A
#
# COMPACT_ATOMS: atom_id res chain seq x y z
N MET A 1 10.97 1.08 -13.62
CA MET A 1 10.03 0.37 -12.76
C MET A 1 8.63 0.71 -13.23
N GLU A 2 7.73 -0.24 -13.26
CA GLU A 2 6.34 -0.07 -13.73
C GLU A 2 5.40 -0.85 -12.80
N ILE A 3 4.17 -0.34 -12.59
CA ILE A 3 3.04 -1.12 -12.08
C ILE A 3 2.08 -1.34 -13.23
N LYS A 4 1.70 -2.60 -13.47
CA LYS A 4 0.75 -2.97 -14.52
C LYS A 4 -0.43 -3.73 -13.93
N ILE A 5 -1.64 -3.30 -14.30
CA ILE A 5 -2.89 -4.00 -13.98
C ILE A 5 -3.39 -4.64 -15.29
N PRO A 6 -3.92 -5.87 -15.28
CA PRO A 6 -4.58 -6.45 -16.46
C PRO A 6 -5.68 -5.54 -16.99
N ASP A 7 -5.67 -5.27 -18.31
CA ASP A 7 -6.50 -4.24 -18.98
C ASP A 7 -7.95 -4.70 -19.28
N ASP A 8 -8.45 -5.72 -18.62
CA ASP A 8 -9.80 -6.21 -18.81
C ASP A 8 -10.81 -5.40 -17.98
N PHE A 9 -11.93 -5.07 -18.59
CA PHE A 9 -13.08 -4.46 -17.91
C PHE A 9 -13.52 -5.33 -16.73
N LYS A 10 -13.77 -4.70 -15.58
CA LYS A 10 -14.14 -5.40 -14.33
C LYS A 10 -15.56 -5.06 -13.90
N GLU A 11 -16.27 -6.08 -13.46
CA GLU A 11 -17.49 -5.93 -12.67
C GLU A 11 -17.17 -6.24 -11.22
N PHE A 12 -17.36 -5.25 -10.33
CA PHE A 12 -17.11 -5.41 -8.91
C PHE A 12 -18.42 -5.42 -8.13
N PRO A 13 -18.57 -6.32 -7.16
CA PRO A 13 -19.73 -6.31 -6.30
C PRO A 13 -19.74 -5.09 -5.40
N LEU A 14 -20.88 -4.40 -5.35
CA LEU A 14 -21.11 -3.34 -4.37
C LEU A 14 -21.40 -3.94 -3.01
N SER A 15 -20.70 -3.49 -1.99
CA SER A 15 -20.96 -3.83 -0.60
C SER A 15 -22.05 -2.91 -0.05
N ASP A 16 -22.97 -3.48 0.72
CA ASP A 16 -24.02 -2.75 1.40
C ASP A 16 -23.83 -2.84 2.90
N ARG A 17 -23.52 -1.71 3.50
CA ARG A 17 -23.26 -1.63 4.93
C ARG A 17 -24.53 -1.75 5.78
N GLU A 18 -25.62 -1.17 5.34
CA GLU A 18 -26.90 -1.21 6.07
C GLU A 18 -27.41 -2.65 6.18
N LEU A 19 -27.15 -3.44 5.14
CA LEU A 19 -27.43 -4.87 5.11
C LEU A 19 -26.31 -5.73 5.71
N GLY A 20 -25.21 -5.13 6.19
CA GLY A 20 -24.05 -5.88 6.71
C GLY A 20 -23.35 -6.75 5.66
N SER A 21 -23.55 -6.47 4.38
CA SER A 21 -22.98 -7.24 3.28
C SER A 21 -21.65 -6.63 2.82
N TYR A 22 -20.54 -7.25 3.22
CA TYR A 22 -19.19 -6.85 2.80
C TYR A 22 -18.68 -7.85 1.76
N LYS A 23 -18.67 -7.42 0.50
CA LYS A 23 -18.20 -8.25 -0.62
C LYS A 23 -16.74 -7.91 -0.95
N LYS A 24 -15.87 -8.90 -0.86
CA LYS A 24 -14.45 -8.74 -1.17
C LYS A 24 -14.21 -8.72 -2.68
N ILE A 25 -13.39 -7.79 -3.11
CA ILE A 25 -12.91 -7.62 -4.47
C ILE A 25 -11.41 -7.90 -4.45
N LYS A 26 -10.96 -8.82 -5.29
CA LYS A 26 -9.53 -9.10 -5.45
C LYS A 26 -8.94 -8.19 -6.52
N ILE A 27 -8.01 -7.33 -6.14
CA ILE A 27 -7.23 -6.48 -7.04
C ILE A 27 -5.84 -7.09 -7.19
N CYS A 28 -5.47 -7.44 -8.43
CA CYS A 28 -4.14 -7.96 -8.75
C CYS A 28 -3.38 -6.96 -9.64
N TYR A 29 -2.07 -6.86 -9.43
CA TYR A 29 -1.18 -6.03 -10.22
C TYR A 29 0.24 -6.59 -10.22
N ASP A 30 1.00 -6.24 -11.23
CA ASP A 30 2.39 -6.62 -11.40
C ASP A 30 3.31 -5.42 -11.16
N ILE A 31 4.43 -5.66 -10.51
CA ILE A 31 5.56 -4.73 -10.48
C ILE A 31 6.66 -5.28 -11.38
N ILE A 32 7.07 -4.48 -12.36
CA ILE A 32 7.99 -4.88 -13.42
C ILE A 32 9.26 -4.05 -13.34
N ASN A 33 10.41 -4.72 -13.23
CA ASN A 33 11.71 -4.08 -13.34
C ASN A 33 12.22 -4.14 -14.78
N HIS A 34 12.02 -3.08 -15.55
CA HIS A 34 12.49 -3.02 -16.95
C HIS A 34 14.01 -2.79 -17.11
N SER A 35 14.72 -2.51 -16.01
CA SER A 35 16.16 -2.22 -16.07
C SER A 35 17.02 -3.48 -16.09
N ASN A 36 18.33 -3.29 -16.27
CA ASN A 36 19.34 -4.33 -16.13
C ASN A 36 19.98 -4.36 -14.72
N GLU A 37 19.36 -3.69 -13.76
CA GLU A 37 19.86 -3.53 -12.40
C GLU A 37 18.97 -4.26 -11.40
N TYR A 38 19.55 -4.69 -10.28
CA TYR A 38 18.79 -5.19 -9.14
C TYR A 38 18.25 -4.03 -8.31
N TYR A 39 16.97 -4.10 -7.95
CA TYR A 39 16.33 -3.13 -7.07
C TYR A 39 15.83 -3.76 -5.79
N LYS A 40 15.95 -2.99 -4.70
CA LYS A 40 15.14 -3.17 -3.50
C LYS A 40 14.04 -2.12 -3.52
N ILE A 41 12.81 -2.55 -3.36
CA ILE A 41 11.63 -1.71 -3.27
C ILE A 41 10.88 -2.01 -1.97
N ILE A 42 10.34 -0.97 -1.34
CA ILE A 42 9.49 -1.13 -0.18
C ILE A 42 8.06 -1.22 -0.67
N ILE A 43 7.40 -2.34 -0.41
CA ILE A 43 6.00 -2.54 -0.77
C ILE A 43 5.27 -3.34 0.29
N ASP A 44 4.16 -2.81 0.75
CA ASP A 44 3.25 -3.50 1.66
C ASP A 44 2.13 -4.17 0.84
N SER A 45 2.17 -5.50 0.81
CA SER A 45 1.20 -6.31 0.08
C SER A 45 -0.03 -6.69 0.91
N THR A 46 -0.23 -6.07 2.07
CA THR A 46 -1.36 -6.40 2.97
C THR A 46 -2.59 -5.53 2.74
N GLY A 47 -2.47 -4.44 1.98
CA GLY A 47 -3.56 -3.53 1.65
C GLY A 47 -3.09 -2.27 0.94
N PHE A 48 -3.99 -1.30 0.83
CA PHE A 48 -3.72 0.01 0.25
C PHE A 48 -3.69 1.11 1.32
N SER A 49 -3.04 2.23 1.01
CA SER A 49 -2.98 3.38 1.91
C SER A 49 -4.35 4.05 2.06
N ASN A 50 -4.66 4.47 3.29
CA ASN A 50 -5.84 5.28 3.59
C ASN A 50 -5.56 6.79 3.50
N VAL A 51 -4.32 7.19 3.30
CA VAL A 51 -3.90 8.59 3.31
C VAL A 51 -3.67 9.07 1.88
N GLU A 52 -4.15 10.26 1.56
CA GLU A 52 -3.75 10.95 0.35
C GLU A 52 -2.24 11.25 0.40
N ASN A 53 -1.58 11.24 -0.77
CA ASN A 53 -0.11 11.20 -0.93
C ASN A 53 0.72 12.23 -0.13
N GLU A 54 0.13 13.26 0.44
CA GLU A 54 0.85 14.36 1.08
C GLU A 54 1.23 14.10 2.54
N ALA A 55 0.66 13.10 3.18
CA ALA A 55 0.87 12.77 4.59
C ALA A 55 1.30 11.31 4.80
N VAL A 56 2.27 10.84 4.03
CA VAL A 56 2.77 9.47 4.21
C VAL A 56 3.54 9.41 5.53
N ASP A 57 2.96 8.77 6.53
CA ASP A 57 3.68 8.39 7.75
C ASP A 57 4.71 7.31 7.39
N GLU A 58 5.93 7.46 7.89
CA GLU A 58 7.03 6.51 7.66
C GLU A 58 6.68 5.08 8.07
N LEU A 59 5.80 4.90 9.06
CA LEU A 59 5.32 3.58 9.49
C LEU A 59 4.49 2.87 8.43
N TYR A 60 3.91 3.61 7.49
CA TYR A 60 3.05 3.09 6.41
C TYR A 60 3.71 3.12 5.05
N LEU A 61 5.00 3.44 5.02
CA LEU A 61 5.77 3.47 3.79
C LEU A 61 5.68 2.12 3.05
N GLY A 62 5.40 2.20 1.75
CA GLY A 62 5.24 1.03 0.88
C GLY A 62 3.79 0.60 0.64
N LEU A 63 2.82 1.16 1.38
CA LEU A 63 1.41 0.99 1.01
C LEU A 63 1.13 1.78 -0.27
N ALA A 64 0.65 1.07 -1.29
CA ALA A 64 0.17 1.71 -2.50
C ALA A 64 -1.17 2.42 -2.26
N ASP A 65 -1.45 3.46 -3.02
CA ASP A 65 -2.71 4.18 -3.01
C ASP A 65 -3.64 3.62 -4.10
N PHE A 66 -4.87 3.25 -3.75
CA PHE A 66 -5.91 2.85 -4.67
C PHE A 66 -6.77 4.07 -5.02
N ARG A 67 -6.78 4.45 -6.28
CA ARG A 67 -7.44 5.65 -6.79
C ARG A 67 -8.60 5.29 -7.68
N ILE A 68 -9.72 6.00 -7.53
CA ILE A 68 -10.90 5.88 -8.39
C ILE A 68 -11.07 7.19 -9.16
N TYR A 69 -11.37 7.06 -10.46
CA TYR A 69 -11.63 8.19 -11.35
C TYR A 69 -13.04 8.06 -11.94
N GLU A 70 -13.72 9.18 -12.03
CA GLU A 70 -14.98 9.33 -12.74
C GLU A 70 -14.79 10.33 -13.86
N ASN A 71 -14.99 9.92 -15.12
CA ASN A 71 -14.75 10.77 -16.30
C ASN A 71 -13.36 11.43 -16.30
N GLY A 72 -12.34 10.73 -15.86
CA GLY A 72 -10.96 11.21 -15.76
C GLY A 72 -10.64 12.04 -14.51
N ILE A 73 -11.63 12.41 -13.71
CA ILE A 73 -11.47 13.20 -12.47
C ILE A 73 -11.28 12.26 -11.28
N LEU A 74 -10.22 12.49 -10.50
CA LEU A 74 -9.95 11.73 -9.28
C LEU A 74 -11.07 11.95 -8.25
N LYS A 75 -11.61 10.86 -7.73
CA LYS A 75 -12.57 10.90 -6.61
C LYS A 75 -11.83 10.92 -5.28
N ASN A 76 -12.16 11.90 -4.45
CA ASN A 76 -11.61 12.01 -3.12
C ASN A 76 -12.13 10.88 -2.21
N LYS A 77 -11.27 10.38 -1.35
CA LYS A 77 -11.67 9.51 -0.24
C LYS A 77 -12.35 10.34 0.81
N GLN A 78 -13.49 9.87 1.30
CA GLN A 78 -14.25 10.51 2.38
C GLN A 78 -14.01 9.75 3.69
N THR A 79 -13.91 10.49 4.79
CA THR A 79 -13.91 9.89 6.13
C THR A 79 -15.33 9.78 6.64
N GLY A 80 -15.76 8.56 6.95
CA GLY A 80 -17.08 8.32 7.56
C GLY A 80 -17.01 8.37 9.07
N ASN A 81 -18.00 9.00 9.71
CA ASN A 81 -18.29 8.81 11.12
C ASN A 81 -18.88 7.41 11.31
N LEU A 82 -18.04 6.40 11.34
CA LEU A 82 -18.47 5.06 11.70
C LEU A 82 -18.39 4.89 13.21
N PRO A 83 -19.35 4.19 13.84
CA PRO A 83 -19.15 3.78 15.21
C PRO A 83 -17.80 3.06 15.28
N TYR A 84 -16.99 3.51 16.21
CA TYR A 84 -15.62 3.04 16.45
C TYR A 84 -15.63 1.51 16.61
N THR A 85 -15.46 0.80 15.54
CA THR A 85 -15.00 -0.57 15.61
C THR A 85 -13.49 -0.44 15.79
N ARG A 86 -13.00 -0.70 17.00
CA ARG A 86 -11.56 -0.83 17.23
C ARG A 86 -11.01 -1.70 16.11
N GLY A 87 -10.38 -1.05 15.12
CA GLY A 87 -9.67 -1.75 14.10
C GLY A 87 -8.64 -2.61 14.81
N THR A 88 -8.91 -3.89 14.90
CA THR A 88 -7.90 -4.82 15.36
C THR A 88 -6.89 -4.84 14.23
N ARG A 89 -5.80 -4.07 14.37
CA ARG A 89 -4.63 -4.25 13.52
C ARG A 89 -4.38 -5.74 13.45
N LYS A 90 -4.35 -6.26 12.26
CA LYS A 90 -4.06 -7.67 12.01
C LYS A 90 -2.74 -8.10 12.63
N TYR A 91 -1.85 -7.11 12.85
CA TYR A 91 -0.56 -7.27 13.50
C TYR A 91 -0.35 -6.14 14.51
N PRO A 92 -0.33 -6.42 15.82
CA PRO A 92 -0.01 -5.41 16.83
C PRO A 92 1.41 -4.87 16.60
N PHE A 93 1.62 -3.60 16.96
CA PHE A 93 2.97 -3.06 16.96
C PHE A 93 3.87 -3.86 17.91
N PRO A 94 5.15 -4.07 17.54
CA PRO A 94 6.09 -4.73 18.41
C PRO A 94 6.27 -3.93 19.71
N THR A 95 6.41 -4.65 20.81
CA THR A 95 6.77 -4.09 22.10
C THR A 95 8.19 -3.53 22.08
N ASN A 96 8.52 -2.63 23.01
CA ASN A 96 9.88 -2.11 23.12
C ASN A 96 10.91 -3.23 23.36
N LYS A 97 10.54 -4.30 24.08
CA LYS A 97 11.41 -5.46 24.30
C LYS A 97 11.74 -6.18 22.97
N GLU A 98 10.74 -6.41 22.13
CA GLU A 98 10.91 -7.02 20.81
C GLU A 98 11.74 -6.13 19.88
N LEU A 99 11.52 -4.82 19.91
CA LEU A 99 12.32 -3.85 19.15
C LEU A 99 13.80 -3.84 19.57
N LEU A 100 14.10 -3.92 20.87
CA LEU A 100 15.47 -4.00 21.35
C LEU A 100 16.13 -5.33 20.97
N GLN A 101 15.40 -6.44 20.98
CA GLN A 101 15.88 -7.72 20.48
C GLN A 101 16.17 -7.66 18.97
N PHE A 102 15.26 -7.05 18.20
CA PHE A 102 15.45 -6.83 16.75
C PHE A 102 16.68 -5.96 16.47
N LYS A 103 16.86 -4.86 17.22
CA LYS A 103 18.05 -4.00 17.13
C LYS A 103 19.33 -4.81 17.34
N LYS A 104 19.41 -5.59 18.42
CA LYS A 104 20.57 -6.42 18.75
C LYS A 104 20.85 -7.47 17.66
N LYS A 105 19.81 -8.18 17.22
CA LYS A 105 19.93 -9.23 16.19
C LYS A 105 20.46 -8.71 14.85
N ASN A 106 20.10 -7.48 14.50
CA ASN A 106 20.47 -6.86 13.21
C ASN A 106 21.60 -5.84 13.34
N GLU A 107 22.28 -5.76 14.50
CA GLU A 107 23.42 -4.88 14.78
C GLU A 107 23.15 -3.40 14.43
N LEU A 108 21.91 -2.92 14.71
CA LEU A 108 21.47 -1.58 14.35
C LEU A 108 22.02 -0.52 15.33
N ASN A 109 22.54 0.57 14.79
CA ASN A 109 23.12 1.68 15.57
C ASN A 109 22.12 2.82 15.85
N PHE A 110 20.81 2.58 15.70
CA PHE A 110 19.79 3.58 16.03
C PHE A 110 19.77 3.90 17.54
N LYS A 111 19.72 5.20 17.86
CA LYS A 111 19.59 5.66 19.25
C LYS A 111 18.14 5.69 19.71
N ASP A 112 17.24 6.10 18.81
CA ASP A 112 15.81 6.25 19.08
C ASP A 112 15.07 4.93 18.84
N ILE A 113 14.19 4.57 19.78
CA ILE A 113 13.31 3.41 19.68
C ILE A 113 12.30 3.57 18.53
N TYR A 114 11.94 4.80 18.19
CA TYR A 114 11.07 5.10 17.08
C TYR A 114 11.72 4.74 15.74
N ASP A 115 13.00 5.07 15.54
CA ASP A 115 13.74 4.67 14.34
C ASP A 115 13.84 3.16 14.21
N ILE A 116 14.02 2.45 15.33
CA ILE A 116 14.05 0.98 15.34
C ILE A 116 12.69 0.44 14.91
N ARG A 117 11.60 1.03 15.38
CA ARG A 117 10.23 0.64 15.03
C ARG A 117 9.97 0.85 13.55
N ILE A 118 10.29 2.02 13.01
CA ILE A 118 10.12 2.32 11.58
C ILE A 118 10.93 1.32 10.75
N PHE A 119 12.20 1.12 11.08
CA PHE A 119 13.02 0.19 10.32
C PHE A 119 12.53 -1.26 10.43
N HIS A 120 12.03 -1.67 11.59
CA HIS A 120 11.40 -2.98 11.77
C HIS A 120 10.19 -3.17 10.84
N GLU A 121 9.32 -2.16 10.71
CA GLU A 121 8.18 -2.22 9.80
C GLU A 121 8.61 -2.18 8.32
N ILE A 122 9.51 -1.29 7.97
CA ILE A 122 10.06 -1.20 6.59
C ILE A 122 10.74 -2.52 6.20
N SER A 123 11.52 -3.13 7.10
CA SER A 123 12.29 -4.34 6.79
C SER A 123 11.41 -5.53 6.37
N LYS A 124 10.18 -5.59 6.86
CA LYS A 124 9.19 -6.62 6.47
C LYS A 124 8.62 -6.43 5.06
N ARG A 125 8.75 -5.22 4.53
CA ARG A 125 8.15 -4.78 3.26
C ARG A 125 9.17 -4.68 2.14
N ILE A 126 10.47 -4.88 2.45
CA ILE A 126 11.51 -4.84 1.42
C ILE A 126 11.45 -6.10 0.58
N ILE A 127 11.26 -5.91 -0.72
CA ILE A 127 11.41 -6.97 -1.71
C ILE A 127 12.59 -6.66 -2.63
N THR A 128 13.18 -7.68 -3.20
CA THR A 128 14.22 -7.56 -4.22
C THR A 128 13.64 -7.95 -5.57
N LEU A 129 13.88 -7.12 -6.59
CA LEU A 129 13.56 -7.40 -7.98
C LEU A 129 14.85 -7.53 -8.77
N ALA A 130 15.03 -8.68 -9.40
CA ALA A 130 16.13 -8.90 -10.34
C ALA A 130 15.94 -8.08 -11.63
N PRO A 131 16.98 -7.93 -12.47
CA PRO A 131 16.82 -7.40 -13.82
C PRO A 131 15.72 -8.13 -14.59
N LYS A 132 14.80 -7.38 -15.22
CA LYS A 132 13.68 -7.90 -16.02
C LYS A 132 12.67 -8.77 -15.24
N GLU A 133 12.76 -8.82 -13.91
CA GLU A 133 11.80 -9.55 -13.08
C GLU A 133 10.45 -8.85 -13.05
N THR A 134 9.40 -9.66 -13.10
CA THR A 134 8.01 -9.29 -12.81
C THR A 134 7.57 -10.01 -11.55
N ARG A 135 6.91 -9.28 -10.64
CA ARG A 135 6.34 -9.85 -9.42
C ARG A 135 4.89 -9.42 -9.25
N SER A 136 4.01 -10.41 -9.10
CA SER A 136 2.57 -10.20 -8.95
C SER A 136 2.15 -10.07 -7.50
N PHE A 137 1.19 -9.20 -7.24
CA PHE A 137 0.55 -8.98 -5.94
C PHE A 137 -0.95 -8.99 -6.12
N CYS A 138 -1.67 -9.56 -5.15
CA CYS A 138 -3.11 -9.54 -5.11
C CYS A 138 -3.59 -9.14 -3.71
N LEU A 139 -4.50 -8.18 -3.64
CA LEU A 139 -5.04 -7.61 -2.41
C LEU A 139 -6.56 -7.68 -2.42
N ASP A 140 -7.16 -7.87 -1.25
CA ASP A 140 -8.61 -7.79 -1.09
C ASP A 140 -9.01 -6.38 -0.66
N ILE A 141 -9.97 -5.78 -1.37
CA ILE A 141 -10.63 -4.52 -0.99
C ILE A 141 -12.14 -4.74 -0.89
N THR A 142 -12.83 -3.76 -0.34
CA THR A 142 -14.29 -3.74 -0.25
C THR A 142 -14.80 -2.36 -0.68
N LEU A 143 -15.60 -2.27 -1.73
CA LEU A 143 -16.16 -0.99 -2.20
C LEU A 143 -17.65 -0.89 -1.83
N PRO A 144 -18.15 0.29 -1.48
CA PRO A 144 -17.47 1.59 -1.44
C PRO A 144 -16.60 1.81 -0.19
N PHE A 145 -16.61 0.88 0.77
CA PHE A 145 -15.87 0.96 2.01
C PHE A 145 -14.47 0.39 1.83
N TYR A 146 -13.52 1.10 2.36
CA TYR A 146 -12.13 0.77 2.18
C TYR A 146 -11.42 0.79 3.53
N ASN A 147 -10.96 -0.37 3.98
CA ASN A 147 -10.19 -0.51 5.21
C ASN A 147 -8.72 -0.66 4.87
N SER A 148 -7.91 0.27 5.35
CA SER A 148 -6.45 0.16 5.26
C SER A 148 -5.91 -0.71 6.39
N PRO A 149 -4.85 -1.49 6.19
CA PRO A 149 -4.13 -2.14 7.29
C PRO A 149 -3.47 -1.14 8.24
N ALA A 150 -3.34 0.11 7.80
CA ALA A 150 -2.90 1.25 8.62
C ALA A 150 -4.01 1.86 9.46
N ASP A 151 -5.25 1.36 9.31
CA ASP A 151 -6.42 1.96 9.90
C ASP A 151 -6.42 1.79 11.43
N ASP A 152 -6.57 2.90 12.14
CA ASP A 152 -6.74 3.00 13.58
C ASP A 152 -8.21 3.07 14.01
N GLY A 153 -9.14 2.80 13.08
CA GLY A 153 -10.58 2.79 13.29
C GLY A 153 -11.37 3.77 12.43
N ALA A 154 -10.70 4.61 11.61
CA ALA A 154 -11.39 5.43 10.63
C ALA A 154 -11.76 4.57 9.40
N THR A 155 -13.00 4.60 8.98
CA THR A 155 -13.39 3.98 7.72
C THR A 155 -13.40 5.02 6.63
N LEU A 156 -12.59 4.79 5.63
CA LEU A 156 -12.63 5.56 4.41
C LEU A 156 -13.65 4.96 3.45
N TYR A 157 -14.28 5.78 2.67
CA TYR A 157 -15.18 5.34 1.60
C TYR A 157 -15.04 6.22 0.36
N PHE A 158 -15.42 5.64 -0.77
CA PHE A 158 -15.59 6.38 -2.01
C PHE A 158 -17.07 6.60 -2.28
N GLU A 159 -17.43 7.81 -2.71
CA GLU A 159 -18.78 8.11 -3.21
C GLU A 159 -18.90 7.52 -4.63
N VAL A 160 -19.33 6.28 -4.70
CA VAL A 160 -19.53 5.54 -5.95
C VAL A 160 -20.94 4.96 -6.02
N GLU A 161 -21.50 4.96 -7.22
CA GLU A 161 -22.88 4.57 -7.50
C GLU A 161 -22.93 3.23 -8.24
N ASN A 162 -24.03 2.50 -8.05
CA ASN A 162 -24.29 1.27 -8.77
C ASN A 162 -24.48 1.55 -10.27
N ASP A 163 -24.03 0.62 -11.12
CA ASP A 163 -24.15 0.66 -12.59
C ASP A 163 -23.46 1.85 -13.29
N LYS A 164 -22.68 2.63 -12.56
CA LYS A 164 -21.90 3.72 -13.10
C LYS A 164 -20.48 3.26 -13.42
N ARG A 165 -19.92 3.78 -14.51
CA ARG A 165 -18.56 3.45 -14.96
C ARG A 165 -17.54 4.33 -14.26
N TYR A 166 -16.47 3.69 -13.81
CA TYR A 166 -15.30 4.28 -13.19
C TYR A 166 -14.03 3.67 -13.78
N ASP A 167 -12.91 4.33 -13.56
CA ASP A 167 -11.58 3.73 -13.73
C ASP A 167 -10.89 3.65 -12.38
N TYR A 168 -10.09 2.60 -12.15
CA TYR A 168 -9.19 2.55 -11.01
C TYR A 168 -7.73 2.53 -11.43
N GLN A 169 -6.86 2.98 -10.53
CA GLN A 169 -5.43 3.07 -10.73
C GLN A 169 -4.70 2.81 -9.41
N ILE A 170 -3.53 2.21 -9.48
CA ILE A 170 -2.65 2.00 -8.33
C ILE A 170 -1.48 2.97 -8.42
N HIS A 171 -1.19 3.66 -7.34
CA HIS A 171 -0.10 4.60 -7.21
C HIS A 171 0.77 4.25 -6.01
N LEU A 172 2.07 4.07 -6.21
CA LEU A 172 3.05 3.83 -5.15
C LEU A 172 4.04 4.99 -5.13
N ASN A 173 4.20 5.62 -3.97
CA ASN A 173 5.19 6.67 -3.75
C ASN A 173 6.15 6.26 -2.64
N ILE A 174 7.46 6.27 -2.94
CA ILE A 174 8.54 6.01 -1.99
C ILE A 174 9.43 7.25 -1.90
N PRO A 175 9.10 8.25 -1.07
CA PRO A 175 9.86 9.48 -0.97
C PRO A 175 11.29 9.23 -0.51
N LYS A 176 12.27 9.77 -1.25
CA LYS A 176 13.70 9.59 -0.95
C LYS A 176 14.06 10.04 0.46
N GLN A 177 13.51 11.13 0.93
CA GLN A 177 13.76 11.68 2.26
C GLN A 177 13.36 10.74 3.40
N MET A 178 12.30 9.94 3.21
CA MET A 178 11.80 9.02 4.24
C MET A 178 12.72 7.82 4.45
N ILE A 179 13.41 7.37 3.41
CA ILE A 179 14.28 6.20 3.49
C ILE A 179 15.75 6.56 3.63
N HIS A 180 16.11 7.85 3.50
CA HIS A 180 17.52 8.29 3.47
C HIS A 180 18.31 7.77 4.67
N ARG A 181 17.78 7.87 5.89
CA ARG A 181 18.41 7.40 7.12
C ARG A 181 18.59 5.89 7.22
N PHE A 182 17.85 5.12 6.44
CA PHE A 182 17.89 3.66 6.39
C PHE A 182 18.62 3.13 5.15
N SER A 183 19.03 4.02 4.24
CA SER A 183 19.52 3.63 2.91
C SER A 183 20.77 2.75 2.97
N SER A 184 21.69 3.01 3.91
CA SER A 184 22.88 2.18 4.11
C SER A 184 22.55 0.75 4.53
N ILE A 185 21.52 0.59 5.37
CA ILE A 185 21.09 -0.72 5.87
C ILE A 185 20.27 -1.44 4.81
N ILE A 186 19.32 -0.74 4.16
CA ILE A 186 18.49 -1.31 3.09
C ILE A 186 19.37 -1.68 1.89
N GLY A 187 20.28 -0.81 1.50
CA GLY A 187 21.19 -1.03 0.36
C GLY A 187 22.06 -2.27 0.53
N GLY A 188 22.65 -2.46 1.71
CA GLY A 188 23.41 -3.63 2.17
C GLY A 188 24.61 -4.05 1.29
N SER A 189 24.58 -3.80 0.00
CA SER A 189 25.66 -4.07 -0.94
C SER A 189 25.56 -3.17 -2.17
N LYS A 190 26.67 -2.96 -2.85
CA LYS A 190 26.73 -2.19 -4.12
C LYS A 190 25.93 -2.83 -5.26
N LYS A 191 25.48 -4.08 -5.09
CA LYS A 191 24.70 -4.82 -6.09
C LYS A 191 23.28 -4.29 -6.25
N TYR A 192 22.68 -3.72 -5.18
CA TYR A 192 21.29 -3.33 -5.19
C TYR A 192 21.13 -1.81 -5.20
N LYS A 193 20.27 -1.31 -6.08
CA LYS A 193 19.75 0.05 -6.00
C LYS A 193 18.48 0.06 -5.16
N ILE A 194 18.27 1.13 -4.41
CA ILE A 194 17.02 1.31 -3.69
C ILE A 194 16.09 2.13 -4.59
N PHE A 195 14.89 1.61 -4.83
CA PHE A 195 13.89 2.37 -5.58
C PHE A 195 13.33 3.50 -4.71
N THR A 196 13.29 4.70 -5.27
CA THR A 196 12.64 5.90 -4.71
C THR A 196 11.93 6.64 -5.82
N GLY A 197 10.85 7.33 -5.48
CA GLY A 197 10.02 8.05 -6.42
C GLY A 197 8.64 7.42 -6.57
N GLU A 198 7.96 7.79 -7.63
CA GLU A 198 6.59 7.42 -7.89
C GLU A 198 6.49 6.37 -9.00
N ILE A 199 5.56 5.46 -8.86
CA ILE A 199 5.14 4.53 -9.90
C ILE A 199 3.62 4.55 -9.96
N VAL A 200 3.08 4.74 -11.16
CA VAL A 200 1.63 4.79 -11.41
C VAL A 200 1.28 3.70 -12.41
N SER A 201 0.21 2.95 -12.16
CA SER A 201 -0.27 1.92 -13.09
C SER A 201 -1.04 2.52 -14.26
N ASN A 202 -1.37 1.69 -15.24
CA ASN A 202 -2.46 1.95 -16.16
C ASN A 202 -3.78 2.14 -15.40
N LYS A 203 -4.76 2.81 -16.02
CA LYS A 203 -6.15 2.89 -15.55
C LYS A 203 -6.93 1.71 -16.10
N VAL A 204 -7.76 1.09 -15.28
CA VAL A 204 -8.60 -0.05 -15.67
C VAL A 204 -10.06 0.28 -15.41
N PRO A 205 -10.93 0.18 -16.42
CA PRO A 205 -12.35 0.49 -16.27
C PRO A 205 -13.09 -0.58 -15.46
N PHE A 206 -14.04 -0.13 -14.63
CA PHE A 206 -14.94 -1.03 -13.90
C PHE A 206 -16.32 -0.43 -13.70
N ILE A 207 -17.28 -1.27 -13.35
CA ILE A 207 -18.58 -0.89 -12.80
C ILE A 207 -18.82 -1.61 -11.48
N LEU A 208 -19.66 -1.02 -10.64
CA LEU A 208 -20.18 -1.66 -9.43
C LEU A 208 -21.53 -2.27 -9.72
N LYS A 209 -21.75 -3.49 -9.22
CA LYS A 209 -23.02 -4.23 -9.35
C LYS A 209 -23.54 -4.65 -7.98
N ARG A 210 -24.82 -4.46 -7.74
CA ARG A 210 -25.53 -4.99 -6.54
C ARG A 210 -25.69 -6.50 -6.57
#